data_e459fdda036d1657511915fbdee1bb75
#
_entry.id   e459fdda036d1657511915fbdee1bb75
#
_cell.length_a   1.000
_cell.length_b   1.000
_cell.length_c   1.000
_cell.angle_alpha   90.00
_cell.angle_beta   90.00
_cell.angle_gamma   90.00
#
_symmetry.space_group_name_H-M   'P 1'
#
loop_
_entity.id
_entity.type
_entity.pdbx_description
1 polymer ?
#
loop_
_entity_poly.entity_id
_entity_poly.type
_entity_poly.pdbx_seq_one_letter_code
_entity_poly.pdbx_strand_id
1 'polypeptide(L)'
;MNRTQTALKIREQFDGFMGILYPHFSKPLCKFLNQMVFGLQSAKDIKLSNVARALDEPIALKKTEERLSRNLKADGLDKKLNAIIAEEGASRIGKDTLIIVDPTDIRKDYAEKMPYLATIHDGSACELATGYSGCIAIACEPRSREMTPLHLRMWSSEAPDFISENYQILDVMRTIHRATQGRGIFVYDRGGDRKTIMHELLDQGSRMVIRQVGNRHVIFNGKPREELEVALGCKMKYAETIVKETRKGEKIYRLEFGARRVKLPGRDEQMWLVVVRGFGKKPLMLLTNVEVKGSRKSIWRIVEAYISRWLVEEAIRFMKQSYNLEDIRLLDWQRLKNMMGILLVALYFLSVRLGQGMRLEILAGHIITASKRFYGVTEFCYYALADGVGALLSRISPKEDLPTSPGPQDLLPGFG
;
A
#
# COMPACT_ATOMS: atom_id res chain seq x y z
N MET A 1 24.47 6.19 -20.59
CA MET A 1 24.36 5.62 -19.22
C MET A 1 25.33 4.45 -19.09
N ASN A 2 26.27 4.52 -18.14
CA ASN A 2 27.10 3.36 -17.83
C ASN A 2 26.30 2.44 -16.88
N ARG A 3 25.71 1.38 -17.44
CA ARG A 3 24.80 0.46 -16.72
C ARG A 3 25.45 -0.17 -15.47
N THR A 4 26.75 -0.47 -15.53
CA THR A 4 27.48 -1.03 -14.39
C THR A 4 27.59 -0.02 -13.25
N GLN A 5 27.93 1.24 -13.55
CA GLN A 5 27.99 2.29 -12.52
C GLN A 5 26.60 2.56 -11.91
N THR A 6 25.55 2.57 -12.71
CA THR A 6 24.18 2.72 -12.21
C THR A 6 23.77 1.55 -11.31
N ALA A 7 24.13 0.30 -11.70
CA ALA A 7 23.87 -0.86 -10.86
C ALA A 7 24.58 -0.80 -9.50
N LEU A 8 25.84 -0.35 -9.49
CA LEU A 8 26.60 -0.16 -8.22
C LEU A 8 25.96 0.91 -7.33
N LYS A 9 25.54 2.05 -7.88
CA LYS A 9 24.83 3.09 -7.13
C LYS A 9 23.48 2.61 -6.54
N ILE A 10 22.73 1.81 -7.31
CA ILE A 10 21.50 1.17 -6.79
C ILE A 10 21.87 0.24 -5.63
N ARG A 11 22.94 -0.51 -5.77
CA ARG A 11 23.41 -1.40 -4.73
C ARG A 11 23.78 -0.65 -3.46
N GLU A 12 24.50 0.46 -3.55
CA GLU A 12 24.83 1.31 -2.40
C GLU A 12 23.57 1.83 -1.70
N GLN A 13 22.58 2.33 -2.45
CA GLN A 13 21.30 2.77 -1.88
C GLN A 13 20.51 1.61 -1.24
N PHE A 14 20.58 0.43 -1.84
CA PHE A 14 19.97 -0.78 -1.30
C PHE A 14 20.64 -1.20 0.02
N ASP A 15 21.96 -1.28 0.06
CA ASP A 15 22.71 -1.67 1.25
C ASP A 15 22.50 -0.64 2.39
N GLY A 16 22.50 0.65 2.08
CA GLY A 16 22.15 1.71 3.02
C GLY A 16 20.74 1.59 3.58
N PHE A 17 19.76 1.26 2.72
CA PHE A 17 18.39 1.00 3.16
C PHE A 17 18.29 -0.25 4.03
N MET A 18 18.94 -1.35 3.65
CA MET A 18 18.91 -2.57 4.46
C MET A 18 19.55 -2.37 5.83
N GLY A 19 20.46 -1.40 5.96
CA GLY A 19 21.08 -1.01 7.24
C GLY A 19 20.09 -0.60 8.32
N ILE A 20 18.93 -0.03 7.96
CA ILE A 20 17.88 0.33 8.93
C ILE A 20 17.23 -0.88 9.61
N LEU A 21 17.31 -2.06 8.98
CA LEU A 21 16.77 -3.30 9.54
C LEU A 21 17.73 -3.95 10.55
N TYR A 22 19.04 -3.66 10.47
CA TYR A 22 20.07 -4.34 11.25
C TYR A 22 19.91 -4.21 12.77
N PRO A 23 19.50 -3.05 13.33
CA PRO A 23 19.30 -2.93 14.79
C PRO A 23 18.18 -3.83 15.32
N HIS A 24 17.29 -4.27 14.45
CA HIS A 24 16.07 -4.99 14.81
C HIS A 24 16.18 -6.52 14.72
N PHE A 25 17.22 -7.04 14.06
CA PHE A 25 17.33 -8.47 13.75
C PHE A 25 18.75 -9.01 13.99
N SER A 26 18.85 -10.33 14.22
CA SER A 26 20.14 -11.01 14.28
C SER A 26 20.87 -10.99 12.93
N LYS A 27 22.20 -11.03 12.95
CA LYS A 27 23.04 -11.06 11.72
C LYS A 27 22.58 -12.11 10.69
N PRO A 28 22.26 -13.37 11.05
CA PRO A 28 21.76 -14.34 10.07
C PRO A 28 20.43 -13.93 9.44
N LEU A 29 19.54 -13.32 10.22
CA LEU A 29 18.23 -12.87 9.72
C LEU A 29 18.39 -11.61 8.85
N CYS A 30 19.31 -10.70 9.18
CA CYS A 30 19.66 -9.56 8.32
C CYS A 30 20.22 -10.04 6.97
N LYS A 31 21.14 -11.01 6.95
CA LYS A 31 21.65 -11.62 5.70
C LYS A 31 20.50 -12.22 4.88
N PHE A 32 19.61 -12.96 5.52
CA PHE A 32 18.44 -13.54 4.87
C PHE A 32 17.52 -12.45 4.28
N LEU A 33 17.18 -11.41 5.03
CA LEU A 33 16.34 -10.31 4.55
C LEU A 33 16.97 -9.57 3.37
N ASN A 34 18.28 -9.31 3.44
CA ASN A 34 19.02 -8.71 2.33
C ASN A 34 18.91 -9.57 1.07
N GLN A 35 19.15 -10.88 1.18
CA GLN A 35 19.03 -11.81 0.07
C GLN A 35 17.62 -11.87 -0.50
N MET A 36 16.59 -11.91 0.36
CA MET A 36 15.19 -11.99 -0.07
C MET A 36 14.77 -10.71 -0.81
N VAL A 37 15.04 -9.53 -0.25
CA VAL A 37 14.65 -8.25 -0.87
C VAL A 37 15.43 -8.03 -2.17
N PHE A 38 16.73 -8.33 -2.20
CA PHE A 38 17.55 -8.28 -3.42
C PHE A 38 16.99 -9.23 -4.49
N GLY A 39 16.73 -10.47 -4.11
CA GLY A 39 16.21 -11.48 -5.03
C GLY A 39 14.81 -11.14 -5.58
N LEU A 40 13.92 -10.59 -4.74
CA LEU A 40 12.60 -10.09 -5.18
C LEU A 40 12.74 -8.94 -6.19
N GLN A 41 13.64 -7.99 -5.95
CA GLN A 41 13.87 -6.86 -6.86
C GLN A 41 14.50 -7.30 -8.17
N SER A 42 15.45 -8.26 -8.11
CA SER A 42 16.15 -8.77 -9.28
C SER A 42 15.26 -9.68 -10.13
N ALA A 43 14.56 -10.63 -9.50
CA ALA A 43 13.70 -11.58 -10.20
C ALA A 43 12.35 -10.96 -10.62
N LYS A 44 11.86 -9.95 -9.94
CA LYS A 44 10.49 -9.43 -10.06
C LYS A 44 9.45 -10.54 -9.94
N ASP A 45 9.66 -11.47 -9.04
CA ASP A 45 8.82 -12.64 -8.85
C ASP A 45 8.84 -13.06 -7.37
N ILE A 46 7.67 -13.35 -6.83
CA ILE A 46 7.51 -13.76 -5.43
C ILE A 46 7.82 -15.25 -5.20
N LYS A 47 7.97 -16.02 -6.26
CA LYS A 47 8.33 -17.45 -6.17
C LYS A 47 9.72 -17.61 -5.59
N LEU A 48 9.84 -18.37 -4.49
CA LEU A 48 11.11 -18.56 -3.79
C LEU A 48 12.20 -19.15 -4.70
N SER A 49 11.83 -20.01 -5.65
CA SER A 49 12.77 -20.57 -6.65
C SER A 49 13.34 -19.50 -7.59
N ASN A 50 12.55 -18.48 -7.97
CA ASN A 50 13.01 -17.39 -8.82
C ASN A 50 13.87 -16.41 -8.03
N VAL A 51 13.50 -16.13 -6.77
CA VAL A 51 14.36 -15.39 -5.82
C VAL A 51 15.71 -16.11 -5.66
N ALA A 52 15.71 -17.43 -5.42
CA ALA A 52 16.94 -18.20 -5.25
C ALA A 52 17.83 -18.18 -6.53
N ARG A 53 17.24 -18.27 -7.73
CA ARG A 53 17.99 -18.12 -9.00
C ARG A 53 18.64 -16.75 -9.14
N ALA A 54 17.92 -15.70 -8.74
CA ALA A 54 18.44 -14.34 -8.85
C ALA A 54 19.61 -14.04 -7.89
N LEU A 55 19.82 -14.88 -6.89
CA LEU A 55 20.98 -14.78 -6.01
C LEU A 55 22.28 -15.31 -6.64
N ASP A 56 22.18 -16.18 -7.64
CA ASP A 56 23.30 -16.76 -8.40
C ASP A 56 24.44 -17.28 -7.50
N GLU A 57 24.08 -18.02 -6.44
CA GLU A 57 25.03 -18.56 -5.49
C GLU A 57 25.78 -19.79 -6.08
N PRO A 58 27.08 -20.00 -5.71
CA PRO A 58 27.90 -21.11 -6.21
C PRO A 58 27.56 -22.46 -5.57
N ILE A 59 26.30 -22.68 -5.23
CA ILE A 59 25.75 -23.92 -4.64
C ILE A 59 24.52 -24.37 -5.44
N ALA A 60 24.12 -25.63 -5.26
CA ALA A 60 22.93 -26.13 -5.93
C ALA A 60 21.69 -25.30 -5.58
N LEU A 61 20.93 -24.87 -6.60
CA LEU A 61 19.74 -24.03 -6.45
C LEU A 61 18.77 -24.52 -5.36
N LYS A 62 18.57 -25.83 -5.28
CA LYS A 62 17.72 -26.45 -4.25
C LYS A 62 18.21 -26.15 -2.84
N LYS A 63 19.52 -26.14 -2.58
CA LYS A 63 20.09 -25.81 -1.27
C LYS A 63 19.87 -24.34 -0.90
N THR A 64 20.00 -23.43 -1.88
CA THR A 64 19.67 -22.01 -1.69
C THR A 64 18.18 -21.87 -1.35
N GLU A 65 17.29 -22.49 -2.11
CA GLU A 65 15.84 -22.44 -1.88
C GLU A 65 15.44 -22.99 -0.51
N GLU A 66 15.97 -24.15 -0.11
CA GLU A 66 15.72 -24.77 1.20
C GLU A 66 16.23 -23.87 2.35
N ARG A 67 17.38 -23.23 2.21
CA ARG A 67 17.93 -22.30 3.19
C ARG A 67 17.05 -21.06 3.33
N LEU A 68 16.63 -20.45 2.22
CA LEU A 68 15.72 -19.31 2.21
C LEU A 68 14.36 -19.70 2.82
N SER A 69 13.82 -20.83 2.43
CA SER A 69 12.56 -21.36 2.96
C SER A 69 12.61 -21.58 4.48
N ARG A 70 13.72 -22.10 5.02
CA ARG A 70 13.91 -22.29 6.45
C ARG A 70 13.90 -20.97 7.22
N ASN A 71 14.66 -19.98 6.75
CA ASN A 71 14.71 -18.67 7.40
C ASN A 71 13.38 -17.90 7.26
N LEU A 72 12.65 -18.14 6.18
CA LEU A 72 11.33 -17.54 5.97
C LEU A 72 10.29 -17.99 7.01
N LYS A 73 10.58 -19.02 7.82
CA LYS A 73 9.70 -19.48 8.90
C LYS A 73 9.89 -18.72 10.22
N ALA A 74 10.75 -17.69 10.27
CA ALA A 74 10.99 -16.92 11.49
C ALA A 74 9.67 -16.37 12.07
N ASP A 75 9.45 -16.60 13.36
CA ASP A 75 8.20 -16.22 14.01
C ASP A 75 8.02 -14.71 14.11
N GLY A 76 6.81 -14.22 13.83
CA GLY A 76 6.43 -12.81 13.95
C GLY A 76 7.20 -11.85 13.02
N LEU A 77 7.95 -12.35 12.04
CA LEU A 77 8.75 -11.53 11.14
C LEU A 77 7.88 -10.55 10.35
N ASP A 78 6.72 -10.99 9.84
CA ASP A 78 5.75 -10.16 9.12
C ASP A 78 5.30 -8.95 9.95
N LYS A 79 4.93 -9.18 11.22
CA LYS A 79 4.48 -8.11 12.13
C LYS A 79 5.60 -7.10 12.39
N LYS A 80 6.81 -7.61 12.63
CA LYS A 80 7.98 -6.76 12.93
C LYS A 80 8.38 -5.91 11.71
N LEU A 81 8.41 -6.49 10.51
CA LEU A 81 8.68 -5.76 9.28
C LEU A 81 7.62 -4.69 9.01
N ASN A 82 6.34 -5.00 9.19
CA ASN A 82 5.27 -4.03 9.05
C ASN A 82 5.41 -2.85 10.04
N ALA A 83 5.76 -3.12 11.31
CA ALA A 83 5.99 -2.07 12.29
C ALA A 83 7.16 -1.17 11.90
N ILE A 84 8.31 -1.74 11.53
CA ILE A 84 9.50 -0.97 11.11
C ILE A 84 9.18 -0.11 9.88
N ILE A 85 8.52 -0.65 8.87
CA ILE A 85 8.19 0.11 7.66
C ILE A 85 7.17 1.21 7.95
N ALA A 86 6.20 0.97 8.84
CA ALA A 86 5.26 2.02 9.26
C ALA A 86 5.99 3.16 10.02
N GLU A 87 6.94 2.84 10.91
CA GLU A 87 7.77 3.81 11.63
C GLU A 87 8.66 4.61 10.67
N GLU A 88 9.35 3.95 9.74
CA GLU A 88 10.16 4.60 8.71
C GLU A 88 9.32 5.53 7.82
N GLY A 89 8.14 5.06 7.41
CA GLY A 89 7.21 5.85 6.59
C GLY A 89 6.60 7.03 7.34
N ALA A 90 6.50 6.96 8.68
CA ALA A 90 5.86 7.98 9.52
C ALA A 90 6.54 9.36 9.40
N SER A 91 7.84 9.42 9.12
CA SER A 91 8.57 10.66 8.88
C SER A 91 8.04 11.45 7.67
N ARG A 92 7.38 10.77 6.74
CA ARG A 92 6.79 11.34 5.52
C ARG A 92 5.31 11.72 5.69
N ILE A 93 4.73 11.42 6.85
CA ILE A 93 3.30 11.64 7.10
C ILE A 93 3.09 12.95 7.83
N GLY A 94 2.56 13.93 7.11
CA GLY A 94 2.10 15.20 7.65
C GLY A 94 0.63 15.15 8.10
N LYS A 95 0.11 16.30 8.54
CA LYS A 95 -1.28 16.43 8.98
C LYS A 95 -2.28 16.08 7.89
N ASP A 96 -2.02 16.43 6.65
CA ASP A 96 -2.96 16.31 5.52
C ASP A 96 -2.61 15.20 4.55
N THR A 97 -1.56 14.43 4.82
CA THR A 97 -1.19 13.23 4.06
C THR A 97 -2.31 12.20 4.14
N LEU A 98 -2.67 11.61 3.03
CA LEU A 98 -3.69 10.59 2.92
C LEU A 98 -3.08 9.22 3.25
N ILE A 99 -3.75 8.45 4.09
CA ILE A 99 -3.43 7.06 4.40
C ILE A 99 -4.55 6.21 3.82
N ILE A 100 -4.29 5.63 2.66
CA ILE A 100 -5.30 4.86 1.91
C ILE A 100 -5.17 3.40 2.32
N VAL A 101 -6.26 2.84 2.82
CA VAL A 101 -6.34 1.43 3.23
C VAL A 101 -7.31 0.72 2.29
N ASP A 102 -6.87 -0.41 1.72
CA ASP A 102 -7.71 -1.16 0.78
C ASP A 102 -7.52 -2.66 0.97
N PRO A 103 -8.61 -3.41 1.21
CA PRO A 103 -8.59 -4.86 1.16
C PRO A 103 -8.26 -5.35 -0.26
N THR A 104 -7.61 -6.49 -0.35
CA THR A 104 -7.29 -7.16 -1.61
C THR A 104 -7.47 -8.67 -1.47
N ASP A 105 -7.67 -9.32 -2.58
CA ASP A 105 -7.68 -10.78 -2.71
C ASP A 105 -6.35 -11.28 -3.28
N ILE A 106 -5.99 -12.51 -2.94
CA ILE A 106 -4.87 -13.26 -3.51
C ILE A 106 -5.44 -14.59 -3.99
N ARG A 107 -5.83 -14.64 -5.26
CA ARG A 107 -6.48 -15.77 -5.89
C ARG A 107 -5.54 -16.96 -6.06
N LYS A 108 -6.02 -18.18 -5.79
CA LYS A 108 -5.26 -19.43 -5.80
C LYS A 108 -6.06 -20.58 -6.40
N ASP A 109 -6.54 -20.44 -7.64
CA ASP A 109 -7.46 -21.37 -8.31
C ASP A 109 -6.96 -22.83 -8.39
N TYR A 110 -5.65 -23.00 -8.50
CA TYR A 110 -5.05 -24.32 -8.71
C TYR A 110 -4.30 -24.84 -7.46
N ALA A 111 -4.45 -24.17 -6.32
CA ALA A 111 -3.77 -24.59 -5.11
C ALA A 111 -4.66 -25.55 -4.31
N GLU A 112 -4.16 -26.77 -4.08
CA GLU A 112 -4.87 -27.78 -3.27
C GLU A 112 -4.20 -28.00 -1.90
N LYS A 113 -2.87 -27.80 -1.82
CA LYS A 113 -2.06 -28.15 -0.65
C LYS A 113 -1.56 -26.97 0.16
N MET A 114 -1.92 -25.74 -0.23
CA MET A 114 -1.54 -24.56 0.54
C MET A 114 -2.37 -24.48 1.83
N PRO A 115 -1.76 -24.05 2.96
CA PRO A 115 -2.46 -24.04 4.24
C PRO A 115 -3.58 -23.01 4.26
N TYR A 116 -4.70 -23.38 4.89
CA TYR A 116 -5.82 -22.48 5.19
C TYR A 116 -6.37 -21.75 3.96
N LEU A 117 -6.50 -22.42 2.82
CA LEU A 117 -7.21 -21.85 1.67
C LEU A 117 -8.66 -21.59 2.04
N ALA A 118 -9.15 -20.38 1.76
CA ALA A 118 -10.51 -19.95 2.06
C ALA A 118 -11.26 -19.60 0.77
N THR A 119 -12.59 -19.58 0.86
CA THR A 119 -13.41 -18.93 -0.17
C THR A 119 -13.30 -17.43 -0.01
N ILE A 120 -12.89 -16.75 -1.07
CA ILE A 120 -12.73 -15.30 -1.14
C ILE A 120 -13.63 -14.73 -2.25
N HIS A 121 -13.91 -13.43 -2.17
CA HIS A 121 -14.54 -12.70 -3.26
C HIS A 121 -13.45 -12.05 -4.11
N ASP A 122 -13.28 -12.51 -5.36
CA ASP A 122 -12.41 -11.85 -6.34
C ASP A 122 -13.06 -10.54 -6.79
N GLY A 123 -12.50 -9.43 -6.34
CA GLY A 123 -13.01 -8.09 -6.66
C GLY A 123 -12.87 -7.73 -8.15
N SER A 124 -11.97 -8.38 -8.89
CA SER A 124 -11.74 -8.12 -10.31
C SER A 124 -12.71 -8.88 -11.22
N ALA A 125 -13.00 -10.13 -10.88
CA ALA A 125 -13.92 -10.99 -11.63
C ALA A 125 -15.37 -10.92 -11.11
N CYS A 126 -15.60 -10.35 -9.91
CA CYS A 126 -16.88 -10.32 -9.20
C CYS A 126 -17.46 -11.72 -8.97
N GLU A 127 -16.62 -12.70 -8.64
CA GLU A 127 -17.00 -14.10 -8.39
C GLU A 127 -16.34 -14.63 -7.10
N LEU A 128 -16.83 -15.77 -6.62
CA LEU A 128 -16.19 -16.51 -5.54
C LEU A 128 -15.01 -17.31 -6.10
N ALA A 129 -13.88 -17.25 -5.42
CA ALA A 129 -12.67 -17.96 -5.77
C ALA A 129 -12.02 -18.57 -4.52
N THR A 130 -11.05 -19.45 -4.70
CA THR A 130 -10.21 -19.97 -3.62
C THR A 130 -8.96 -19.10 -3.46
N GLY A 131 -8.58 -18.80 -2.20
CA GLY A 131 -7.39 -18.00 -1.97
C GLY A 131 -7.27 -17.43 -0.57
N TYR A 132 -6.70 -16.24 -0.48
CA TYR A 132 -6.48 -15.50 0.75
C TYR A 132 -6.97 -14.07 0.62
N SER A 133 -7.42 -13.50 1.72
CA SER A 133 -7.67 -12.07 1.81
C SER A 133 -6.42 -11.34 2.26
N GLY A 134 -6.30 -10.08 1.90
CA GLY A 134 -5.20 -9.22 2.32
C GLY A 134 -5.64 -7.77 2.48
N CYS A 135 -4.72 -6.94 2.94
CA CYS A 135 -4.90 -5.50 3.04
C CYS A 135 -3.56 -4.80 2.81
N ILE A 136 -3.59 -3.78 1.99
CA ILE A 136 -2.48 -2.85 1.82
C ILE A 136 -2.86 -1.48 2.37
N ALA A 137 -1.89 -0.80 3.00
CA ALA A 137 -2.00 0.60 3.31
C ALA A 137 -0.83 1.36 2.68
N ILE A 138 -1.15 2.43 1.97
CA ILE A 138 -0.18 3.35 1.38
C ILE A 138 -0.49 4.77 1.82
N ALA A 139 0.55 5.62 1.90
CA ALA A 139 0.34 7.04 2.04
C ALA A 139 0.70 7.78 0.75
N CYS A 140 0.01 8.89 0.51
CA CYS A 140 0.32 9.83 -0.55
C CYS A 140 -0.12 11.25 -0.19
N GLU A 141 0.51 12.24 -0.79
CA GLU A 141 -0.05 13.59 -0.79
C GLU A 141 -1.23 13.68 -1.76
N PRO A 142 -2.23 14.51 -1.48
CA PRO A 142 -3.34 14.74 -2.42
C PRO A 142 -2.82 15.08 -3.81
N ARG A 143 -3.38 14.46 -4.84
CA ARG A 143 -2.97 14.57 -6.26
C ARG A 143 -1.59 13.99 -6.60
N SER A 144 -0.80 13.56 -5.63
CA SER A 144 0.46 12.91 -5.93
C SER A 144 0.24 11.51 -6.50
N ARG A 145 1.14 11.11 -7.38
CA ARG A 145 1.25 9.73 -7.88
C ARG A 145 2.35 8.95 -7.16
N GLU A 146 3.07 9.61 -6.26
CA GLU A 146 4.06 8.96 -5.42
C GLU A 146 3.37 8.30 -4.23
N MET A 147 3.74 7.05 -3.98
CA MET A 147 3.23 6.28 -2.85
C MET A 147 4.33 6.01 -1.82
N THR A 148 3.94 6.01 -0.56
CA THR A 148 4.73 5.48 0.55
C THR A 148 4.01 4.25 1.08
N PRO A 149 4.47 3.01 0.80
CA PRO A 149 3.90 1.80 1.39
C PRO A 149 4.10 1.83 2.91
N LEU A 150 3.03 1.55 3.66
CA LEU A 150 3.06 1.59 5.13
C LEU A 150 2.79 0.22 5.76
N HIS A 151 1.97 -0.60 5.10
CA HIS A 151 1.57 -1.89 5.66
C HIS A 151 1.11 -2.84 4.54
N LEU A 152 1.46 -4.13 4.65
CA LEU A 152 0.95 -5.19 3.79
C LEU A 152 0.72 -6.44 4.61
N ARG A 153 -0.51 -6.94 4.63
CA ARG A 153 -0.92 -8.09 5.42
C ARG A 153 -1.80 -9.03 4.61
N MET A 154 -1.71 -10.31 4.90
CA MET A 154 -2.67 -11.31 4.43
C MET A 154 -3.27 -12.07 5.61
N TRP A 155 -4.46 -12.62 5.41
CA TRP A 155 -5.14 -13.51 6.35
C TRP A 155 -6.02 -14.52 5.61
N SER A 156 -6.49 -15.52 6.35
CA SER A 156 -7.50 -16.45 5.90
C SER A 156 -8.56 -16.66 6.98
N SER A 157 -9.82 -16.75 6.60
CA SER A 157 -10.90 -17.12 7.52
C SER A 157 -10.76 -18.53 8.08
N GLU A 158 -10.01 -19.40 7.39
CA GLU A 158 -9.75 -20.78 7.81
C GLU A 158 -8.54 -20.92 8.74
N ALA A 159 -7.76 -19.83 8.92
CA ALA A 159 -6.57 -19.89 9.77
C ALA A 159 -6.92 -19.78 11.26
N PRO A 160 -6.22 -20.54 12.14
CA PRO A 160 -6.52 -20.56 13.58
C PRO A 160 -6.28 -19.22 14.29
N ASP A 161 -5.48 -18.32 13.70
CA ASP A 161 -5.20 -16.98 14.21
C ASP A 161 -6.17 -15.90 13.66
N PHE A 162 -7.20 -16.31 12.91
CA PHE A 162 -8.21 -15.41 12.39
C PHE A 162 -9.27 -15.08 13.46
N ILE A 163 -9.53 -13.80 13.67
CA ILE A 163 -10.57 -13.31 14.57
C ILE A 163 -11.76 -12.82 13.75
N SER A 164 -11.53 -11.83 12.92
CA SER A 164 -12.51 -11.28 11.96
C SER A 164 -11.81 -10.35 10.97
N GLU A 165 -12.43 -10.11 9.83
CA GLU A 165 -11.93 -9.14 8.84
C GLU A 165 -11.78 -7.73 9.45
N ASN A 166 -12.77 -7.30 10.24
CA ASN A 166 -12.68 -6.01 10.93
C ASN A 166 -11.44 -5.92 11.84
N TYR A 167 -11.15 -6.99 12.59
CA TYR A 167 -9.96 -7.05 13.43
C TYR A 167 -8.68 -6.92 12.61
N GLN A 168 -8.58 -7.63 11.48
CA GLN A 168 -7.40 -7.59 10.60
C GLN A 168 -7.18 -6.17 10.05
N ILE A 169 -8.23 -5.51 9.58
CA ILE A 169 -8.17 -4.14 9.04
C ILE A 169 -7.83 -3.13 10.14
N LEU A 170 -8.48 -3.24 11.30
CA LEU A 170 -8.21 -2.36 12.44
C LEU A 170 -6.79 -2.51 12.98
N ASP A 171 -6.22 -3.73 12.97
CA ASP A 171 -4.83 -3.95 13.38
C ASP A 171 -3.83 -3.23 12.45
N VAL A 172 -4.10 -3.21 11.14
CA VAL A 172 -3.36 -2.39 10.17
C VAL A 172 -3.46 -0.90 10.53
N MET A 173 -4.68 -0.40 10.75
CA MET A 173 -4.91 1.01 11.07
C MET A 173 -4.27 1.42 12.39
N ARG A 174 -4.37 0.58 13.43
CA ARG A 174 -3.72 0.80 14.75
C ARG A 174 -2.20 0.84 14.65
N THR A 175 -1.61 -0.03 13.85
CA THR A 175 -0.15 -0.06 13.62
C THR A 175 0.30 1.26 13.00
N ILE A 176 -0.39 1.74 11.98
CA ILE A 176 -0.06 3.00 11.31
C ILE A 176 -0.35 4.19 12.23
N HIS A 177 -1.50 4.21 12.94
CA HIS A 177 -1.84 5.27 13.87
C HIS A 177 -0.75 5.47 14.95
N ARG A 178 -0.27 4.37 15.54
CA ARG A 178 0.84 4.41 16.52
C ARG A 178 2.13 4.98 15.90
N ALA A 179 2.53 4.46 14.75
CA ALA A 179 3.74 4.91 14.07
C ALA A 179 3.67 6.40 13.69
N THR A 180 2.53 6.86 13.21
CA THR A 180 2.34 8.25 12.78
C THR A 180 1.94 9.20 13.91
N GLN A 181 1.73 8.70 15.13
CA GLN A 181 1.22 9.47 16.26
C GLN A 181 -0.10 10.21 15.93
N GLY A 182 -1.00 9.53 15.24
CA GLY A 182 -2.30 10.05 14.82
C GLY A 182 -2.26 11.04 13.64
N ARG A 183 -1.10 11.27 13.03
CA ARG A 183 -0.99 12.10 11.83
C ARG A 183 -1.54 11.36 10.60
N GLY A 184 -1.99 12.14 9.61
CA GLY A 184 -2.58 11.62 8.37
C GLY A 184 -4.11 11.59 8.43
N ILE A 185 -4.72 11.24 7.32
CA ILE A 185 -6.17 11.09 7.14
C ILE A 185 -6.40 9.70 6.54
N PHE A 186 -7.06 8.83 7.29
CA PHE A 186 -7.44 7.52 6.76
C PHE A 186 -8.51 7.67 5.68
N VAL A 187 -8.27 7.10 4.51
CA VAL A 187 -9.20 7.11 3.39
C VAL A 187 -9.58 5.66 3.07
N TYR A 188 -10.89 5.37 3.08
CA TYR A 188 -11.39 4.04 2.85
C TYR A 188 -12.62 4.06 1.95
N ASP A 189 -12.81 2.97 1.21
CA ASP A 189 -13.97 2.82 0.34
C ASP A 189 -15.24 2.39 1.12
N ARG A 190 -16.27 1.89 0.42
CA ARG A 190 -17.52 1.42 1.04
C ARG A 190 -17.33 0.28 2.05
N GLY A 191 -16.23 -0.47 1.95
CA GLY A 191 -15.86 -1.48 2.94
C GLY A 191 -15.59 -0.90 4.32
N GLY A 192 -15.25 0.39 4.42
CA GLY A 192 -15.08 1.12 5.67
C GLY A 192 -16.38 1.62 6.32
N ASP A 193 -17.52 1.54 5.63
CA ASP A 193 -18.85 1.91 6.17
C ASP A 193 -19.36 0.84 7.15
N ARG A 194 -18.56 0.59 8.19
CA ARG A 194 -18.84 -0.33 9.28
C ARG A 194 -18.74 0.41 10.62
N LYS A 195 -19.76 0.25 11.45
CA LYS A 195 -19.78 0.88 12.79
C LYS A 195 -18.48 0.63 13.56
N THR A 196 -18.03 -0.62 13.58
CA THR A 196 -16.79 -1.03 14.29
C THR A 196 -15.56 -0.24 13.82
N ILE A 197 -15.40 -0.07 12.49
CA ILE A 197 -14.24 0.64 11.92
C ILE A 197 -14.30 2.13 12.25
N MET A 198 -15.45 2.77 12.01
CA MET A 198 -15.59 4.21 12.22
C MET A 198 -15.48 4.59 13.71
N HIS A 199 -16.10 3.81 14.60
CA HIS A 199 -16.03 4.08 16.03
C HIS A 199 -14.61 3.95 16.56
N GLU A 200 -13.90 2.89 16.17
CA GLU A 200 -12.50 2.72 16.57
C GLU A 200 -11.60 3.86 16.09
N LEU A 201 -11.76 4.33 14.84
CA LEU A 201 -11.00 5.48 14.34
C LEU A 201 -11.31 6.75 15.10
N LEU A 202 -12.57 6.99 15.48
CA LEU A 202 -12.96 8.13 16.30
C LEU A 202 -12.42 8.03 17.72
N ASP A 203 -12.49 6.86 18.36
CA ASP A 203 -11.98 6.60 19.70
C ASP A 203 -10.47 6.83 19.81
N GLN A 204 -9.74 6.54 18.74
CA GLN A 204 -8.30 6.84 18.62
C GLN A 204 -8.01 8.32 18.28
N GLY A 205 -9.02 9.14 18.02
CA GLY A 205 -8.83 10.50 17.52
C GLY A 205 -8.28 10.59 16.09
N SER A 206 -8.38 9.50 15.32
CA SER A 206 -7.94 9.46 13.93
C SER A 206 -8.86 10.28 13.03
N ARG A 207 -8.28 10.94 12.03
CA ARG A 207 -9.05 11.60 10.98
C ARG A 207 -9.35 10.62 9.87
N MET A 208 -10.56 10.73 9.30
CA MET A 208 -11.01 9.80 8.28
C MET A 208 -11.86 10.43 7.19
N VAL A 209 -11.84 9.83 6.02
CA VAL A 209 -12.77 10.02 4.89
C VAL A 209 -13.22 8.66 4.43
N ILE A 210 -14.47 8.30 4.68
CA ILE A 210 -15.02 6.98 4.38
C ILE A 210 -16.21 7.12 3.45
N ARG A 211 -16.19 6.41 2.33
CA ARG A 211 -17.33 6.34 1.42
C ARG A 211 -18.44 5.54 2.05
N GLN A 212 -19.68 6.09 2.00
CA GLN A 212 -20.85 5.51 2.60
C GLN A 212 -21.68 4.72 1.58
N VAL A 213 -22.38 3.70 2.05
CA VAL A 213 -23.38 2.94 1.29
C VAL A 213 -24.68 3.74 1.20
N GLY A 214 -25.03 4.46 2.27
CA GLY A 214 -26.18 5.36 2.34
C GLY A 214 -27.41 4.83 3.09
N ASN A 215 -27.36 3.61 3.61
CA ASN A 215 -28.43 2.99 4.40
C ASN A 215 -28.24 3.19 5.92
N ARG A 216 -27.24 3.96 6.32
CA ARG A 216 -26.98 4.30 7.71
C ARG A 216 -27.86 5.46 8.15
N HIS A 217 -28.23 5.47 9.43
CA HIS A 217 -28.82 6.65 10.06
C HIS A 217 -27.71 7.59 10.59
N VAL A 218 -27.93 8.87 10.40
CA VAL A 218 -27.13 9.97 10.97
C VAL A 218 -28.07 10.93 11.70
N ILE A 219 -27.56 11.67 12.68
CA ILE A 219 -28.31 12.75 13.33
C ILE A 219 -28.11 14.02 12.51
N PHE A 220 -29.18 14.46 11.87
CA PHE A 220 -29.25 15.70 11.10
C PHE A 220 -30.32 16.62 11.67
N ASN A 221 -29.96 17.86 12.00
CA ASN A 221 -30.83 18.84 12.68
C ASN A 221 -31.51 18.24 13.94
N GLY A 222 -30.72 17.50 14.76
CA GLY A 222 -31.18 16.88 16.00
C GLY A 222 -32.06 15.64 15.83
N LYS A 223 -32.34 15.17 14.61
CA LYS A 223 -33.20 14.02 14.34
C LYS A 223 -32.44 12.93 13.57
N PRO A 224 -32.73 11.64 13.83
CA PRO A 224 -32.19 10.55 13.02
C PRO A 224 -32.80 10.59 11.61
N ARG A 225 -31.96 10.47 10.60
CA ARG A 225 -32.30 10.44 9.18
C ARG A 225 -31.39 9.46 8.45
N GLU A 226 -31.85 8.83 7.38
CA GLU A 226 -30.99 8.06 6.51
C GLU A 226 -30.01 8.98 5.77
N GLU A 227 -28.75 8.54 5.65
CA GLU A 227 -27.72 9.30 4.94
C GLU A 227 -28.10 9.66 3.52
N LEU A 228 -28.75 8.72 2.80
CA LEU A 228 -29.21 8.96 1.43
C LEU A 228 -30.26 10.07 1.38
N GLU A 229 -31.19 10.13 2.34
CA GLU A 229 -32.18 11.21 2.45
C GLU A 229 -31.47 12.57 2.62
N VAL A 230 -30.52 12.63 3.56
CA VAL A 230 -29.73 13.84 3.82
C VAL A 230 -28.91 14.25 2.59
N ALA A 231 -28.35 13.27 1.87
CA ALA A 231 -27.56 13.50 0.66
C ALA A 231 -28.43 14.02 -0.51
N LEU A 232 -29.63 13.46 -0.71
CA LEU A 232 -30.56 13.92 -1.75
C LEU A 232 -31.03 15.35 -1.51
N GLY A 233 -31.24 15.74 -0.24
CA GLY A 233 -31.57 17.11 0.16
C GLY A 233 -30.39 18.08 0.22
N CYS A 234 -29.16 17.63 -0.10
CA CYS A 234 -27.98 18.49 -0.05
C CYS A 234 -27.96 19.46 -1.25
N LYS A 235 -27.79 20.77 -0.96
CA LYS A 235 -27.55 21.77 -2.00
C LYS A 235 -26.16 21.61 -2.58
N MET A 236 -26.05 21.40 -3.89
CA MET A 236 -24.77 21.38 -4.63
C MET A 236 -24.34 22.81 -4.87
N LYS A 237 -23.45 23.33 -4.01
CA LYS A 237 -23.03 24.74 -4.06
C LYS A 237 -21.90 25.00 -5.03
N TYR A 238 -21.14 23.98 -5.36
CA TYR A 238 -19.89 24.11 -6.11
C TYR A 238 -19.79 23.03 -7.18
N ALA A 239 -19.04 23.33 -8.22
CA ALA A 239 -18.77 22.39 -9.30
C ALA A 239 -17.26 22.37 -9.63
N GLU A 240 -16.81 21.24 -10.15
CA GLU A 240 -15.46 21.00 -10.65
C GLU A 240 -15.48 20.05 -11.84
N THR A 241 -14.52 20.19 -12.72
CA THR A 241 -14.33 19.26 -13.84
C THR A 241 -13.03 18.50 -13.64
N ILE A 242 -13.11 17.18 -13.67
CA ILE A 242 -11.93 16.29 -13.64
C ILE A 242 -11.86 15.50 -14.94
N VAL A 243 -10.64 15.29 -15.41
CA VAL A 243 -10.33 14.42 -16.55
C VAL A 243 -9.69 13.15 -15.99
N LYS A 244 -10.19 12.00 -16.38
CA LYS A 244 -9.61 10.70 -16.06
C LYS A 244 -9.20 10.01 -17.34
N GLU A 245 -7.91 9.71 -17.47
CA GLU A 245 -7.42 8.84 -18.53
C GLU A 245 -7.94 7.41 -18.33
N THR A 246 -8.45 6.81 -19.38
CA THR A 246 -8.91 5.43 -19.42
C THR A 246 -8.30 4.72 -20.63
N ARG A 247 -8.34 3.38 -20.65
CA ARG A 247 -7.90 2.61 -21.83
C ARG A 247 -8.63 2.98 -23.13
N LYS A 248 -9.81 3.63 -23.04
CA LYS A 248 -10.63 4.08 -24.17
C LYS A 248 -10.48 5.57 -24.48
N GLY A 249 -9.51 6.25 -23.87
CA GLY A 249 -9.29 7.69 -23.99
C GLY A 249 -9.67 8.46 -22.72
N GLU A 250 -9.65 9.77 -22.82
CA GLU A 250 -10.00 10.66 -21.71
C GLU A 250 -11.51 10.63 -21.41
N LYS A 251 -11.86 10.55 -20.15
CA LYS A 251 -13.23 10.68 -19.67
C LYS A 251 -13.36 11.91 -18.78
N ILE A 252 -14.22 12.83 -19.19
CA ILE A 252 -14.48 14.08 -18.47
C ILE A 252 -15.66 13.87 -17.52
N TYR A 253 -15.46 14.18 -16.23
CA TYR A 253 -16.49 14.18 -15.22
C TYR A 253 -16.75 15.62 -14.77
N ARG A 254 -18.00 16.08 -14.89
CA ARG A 254 -18.48 17.31 -14.28
C ARG A 254 -19.10 16.96 -12.95
N LEU A 255 -18.43 17.36 -11.86
CA LEU A 255 -18.81 17.04 -10.51
C LEU A 255 -19.46 18.25 -9.86
N GLU A 256 -20.60 18.02 -9.22
CA GLU A 256 -21.25 19.00 -8.35
C GLU A 256 -21.13 18.49 -6.91
N PHE A 257 -20.84 19.37 -5.94
CA PHE A 257 -20.64 18.93 -4.57
C PHE A 257 -21.13 19.94 -3.54
N GLY A 258 -21.46 19.41 -2.38
CA GLY A 258 -21.89 20.13 -1.20
C GLY A 258 -21.59 19.33 0.07
N ALA A 259 -21.91 19.90 1.24
CA ALA A 259 -21.70 19.24 2.51
C ALA A 259 -22.86 19.55 3.48
N ARG A 260 -23.11 18.62 4.39
CA ARG A 260 -24.03 18.73 5.53
C ARG A 260 -23.30 18.38 6.82
N ARG A 261 -23.58 19.13 7.87
CA ARG A 261 -23.17 18.75 9.23
C ARG A 261 -24.08 17.65 9.73
N VAL A 262 -23.47 16.60 10.26
CA VAL A 262 -24.18 15.44 10.82
C VAL A 262 -23.45 14.94 12.06
N LYS A 263 -24.06 14.07 12.85
CA LYS A 263 -23.42 13.27 13.89
C LYS A 263 -23.74 11.79 13.67
N LEU A 264 -22.90 10.91 14.15
CA LEU A 264 -23.25 9.49 14.25
C LEU A 264 -24.17 9.27 15.46
N PRO A 265 -25.14 8.35 15.39
CA PRO A 265 -25.98 8.01 16.55
C PRO A 265 -25.14 7.55 17.74
N GLY A 266 -25.43 8.14 18.91
CA GLY A 266 -24.70 7.83 20.15
C GLY A 266 -23.29 8.42 20.24
N ARG A 267 -22.94 9.40 19.38
CA ARG A 267 -21.65 10.10 19.40
C ARG A 267 -21.83 11.61 19.36
N ASP A 268 -20.91 12.31 20.01
CA ASP A 268 -20.94 13.77 20.10
C ASP A 268 -20.04 14.47 19.09
N GLU A 269 -19.12 13.73 18.49
CA GLU A 269 -18.17 14.27 17.53
C GLU A 269 -18.88 14.85 16.30
N GLN A 270 -18.45 16.03 15.90
CA GLN A 270 -18.93 16.68 14.70
C GLN A 270 -18.41 15.95 13.46
N MET A 271 -19.34 15.55 12.62
CA MET A 271 -19.05 14.92 11.32
C MET A 271 -19.62 15.76 10.19
N TRP A 272 -19.13 15.53 9.00
CA TRP A 272 -19.65 16.11 7.76
C TRP A 272 -19.93 14.98 6.75
N LEU A 273 -21.12 15.05 6.17
CA LEU A 273 -21.49 14.26 5.01
C LEU A 273 -21.25 15.12 3.76
N VAL A 274 -20.14 14.83 3.04
CA VAL A 274 -19.82 15.46 1.76
C VAL A 274 -20.49 14.65 0.66
N VAL A 275 -21.25 15.35 -0.18
CA VAL A 275 -22.07 14.73 -1.24
C VAL A 275 -21.55 15.20 -2.58
N VAL A 276 -21.33 14.25 -3.51
CA VAL A 276 -20.83 14.53 -4.87
C VAL A 276 -21.75 13.88 -5.89
N ARG A 277 -22.15 14.63 -6.90
CA ARG A 277 -22.89 14.16 -8.08
C ARG A 277 -21.98 14.22 -9.31
N GLY A 278 -22.26 13.39 -10.32
CA GLY A 278 -21.52 13.38 -11.59
C GLY A 278 -20.67 12.14 -11.84
N PHE A 279 -20.45 11.27 -10.83
CA PHE A 279 -19.79 9.97 -11.05
C PHE A 279 -20.73 8.86 -11.55
N GLY A 280 -22.02 9.00 -11.33
CA GLY A 280 -23.03 8.01 -11.71
C GLY A 280 -24.44 8.43 -11.32
N LYS A 281 -25.40 7.50 -11.39
CA LYS A 281 -26.81 7.78 -11.10
C LYS A 281 -27.07 8.14 -9.63
N LYS A 282 -26.34 7.49 -8.70
CA LYS A 282 -26.46 7.76 -7.26
C LYS A 282 -25.39 8.74 -6.81
N PRO A 283 -25.66 9.61 -5.82
CA PRO A 283 -24.65 10.48 -5.25
C PRO A 283 -23.53 9.67 -4.57
N LEU A 284 -22.30 10.11 -4.69
CA LEU A 284 -21.19 9.66 -3.86
C LEU A 284 -21.29 10.38 -2.51
N MET A 285 -21.31 9.65 -1.43
CA MET A 285 -21.40 10.14 -0.05
C MET A 285 -20.11 9.82 0.68
N LEU A 286 -19.49 10.84 1.28
CA LEU A 286 -18.23 10.72 2.03
C LEU A 286 -18.47 11.24 3.45
N LEU A 287 -18.37 10.36 4.42
CA LEU A 287 -18.44 10.74 5.84
C LEU A 287 -17.04 11.04 6.35
N THR A 288 -16.91 12.17 7.06
CA THR A 288 -15.60 12.61 7.55
C THR A 288 -15.72 13.40 8.86
N ASN A 289 -14.72 13.27 9.74
CA ASN A 289 -14.49 14.13 10.90
C ASN A 289 -13.45 15.23 10.62
N VAL A 290 -12.91 15.30 9.41
CA VAL A 290 -12.06 16.42 8.98
C VAL A 290 -12.94 17.65 8.82
N GLU A 291 -12.56 18.76 9.48
CA GLU A 291 -13.35 19.98 9.47
C GLU A 291 -13.64 20.51 8.06
N VAL A 292 -14.92 20.75 7.77
CA VAL A 292 -15.38 21.36 6.52
C VAL A 292 -15.97 22.74 6.82
N LYS A 293 -15.21 23.80 6.44
CA LYS A 293 -15.58 25.21 6.68
C LYS A 293 -16.65 25.77 5.71
N GLY A 294 -17.25 24.93 4.87
CA GLY A 294 -18.30 25.33 3.93
C GLY A 294 -17.79 26.04 2.68
N SER A 295 -16.51 26.34 2.55
CA SER A 295 -15.90 26.88 1.33
C SER A 295 -15.67 25.80 0.28
N ARG A 296 -15.62 26.20 -1.01
CA ARG A 296 -15.31 25.30 -2.13
C ARG A 296 -14.04 24.49 -1.86
N LYS A 297 -12.96 25.14 -1.43
CA LYS A 297 -11.66 24.52 -1.16
C LYS A 297 -11.76 23.46 -0.04
N SER A 298 -12.51 23.74 1.04
CA SER A 298 -12.61 22.80 2.18
C SER A 298 -13.41 21.56 1.84
N ILE A 299 -14.47 21.67 1.03
CA ILE A 299 -15.25 20.52 0.58
C ILE A 299 -14.47 19.74 -0.48
N TRP A 300 -13.88 20.45 -1.45
CA TRP A 300 -13.12 19.84 -2.54
C TRP A 300 -11.96 18.97 -2.01
N ARG A 301 -11.28 19.42 -0.97
CA ARG A 301 -10.22 18.65 -0.31
C ARG A 301 -10.68 17.23 0.12
N ILE A 302 -11.91 17.08 0.61
CA ILE A 302 -12.46 15.77 1.00
C ILE A 302 -12.76 14.92 -0.25
N VAL A 303 -13.32 15.54 -1.28
CA VAL A 303 -13.58 14.86 -2.57
C VAL A 303 -12.28 14.38 -3.19
N GLU A 304 -11.26 15.23 -3.20
CA GLU A 304 -9.94 14.97 -3.74
C GLU A 304 -9.21 13.86 -2.96
N ALA A 305 -9.30 13.85 -1.64
CA ALA A 305 -8.79 12.77 -0.81
C ALA A 305 -9.37 11.41 -1.22
N TYR A 306 -10.68 11.36 -1.47
CA TYR A 306 -11.31 10.13 -1.93
C TYR A 306 -10.94 9.74 -3.37
N ILE A 307 -10.80 10.73 -4.28
CA ILE A 307 -10.35 10.45 -5.66
C ILE A 307 -8.92 9.89 -5.65
N SER A 308 -8.05 10.40 -4.78
CA SER A 308 -6.68 9.92 -4.63
C SER A 308 -6.60 8.45 -4.19
N ARG A 309 -7.67 7.87 -3.64
CA ARG A 309 -7.77 6.45 -3.28
C ARG A 309 -7.45 5.51 -4.46
N TRP A 310 -7.71 5.92 -5.69
CA TRP A 310 -7.39 5.09 -6.86
C TRP A 310 -5.91 4.71 -6.98
N LEU A 311 -5.02 5.44 -6.31
CA LEU A 311 -3.60 5.11 -6.27
C LEU A 311 -3.34 3.73 -5.63
N VAL A 312 -4.13 3.33 -4.63
CA VAL A 312 -3.96 2.01 -3.99
C VAL A 312 -4.35 0.87 -4.92
N GLU A 313 -5.36 1.07 -5.80
CA GLU A 313 -5.73 0.08 -6.81
C GLU A 313 -4.58 -0.16 -7.80
N GLU A 314 -3.86 0.91 -8.18
CA GLU A 314 -2.64 0.80 -9.00
C GLU A 314 -1.50 0.11 -8.23
N ALA A 315 -1.35 0.36 -6.94
CA ALA A 315 -0.35 -0.33 -6.10
C ALA A 315 -0.65 -1.83 -5.98
N ILE A 316 -1.91 -2.22 -5.79
CA ILE A 316 -2.34 -3.62 -5.78
C ILE A 316 -2.05 -4.29 -7.13
N ARG A 317 -2.45 -3.65 -8.21
CA ARG A 317 -2.19 -4.15 -9.57
C ARG A 317 -0.69 -4.28 -9.83
N PHE A 318 0.11 -3.33 -9.40
CA PHE A 318 1.56 -3.36 -9.48
C PHE A 318 2.15 -4.57 -8.76
N MET A 319 1.73 -4.87 -7.52
CA MET A 319 2.18 -6.07 -6.80
C MET A 319 1.79 -7.36 -7.54
N LYS A 320 0.53 -7.47 -8.00
CA LYS A 320 0.02 -8.65 -8.70
C LYS A 320 0.76 -8.88 -10.03
N GLN A 321 1.11 -7.84 -10.76
CA GLN A 321 1.70 -7.95 -12.10
C GLN A 321 3.23 -7.92 -12.11
N SER A 322 3.87 -7.06 -11.30
CA SER A 322 5.34 -6.92 -11.32
C SER A 322 6.06 -7.89 -10.40
N TYR A 323 5.39 -8.40 -9.37
CA TYR A 323 5.96 -9.40 -8.47
C TYR A 323 5.22 -10.73 -8.53
N ASN A 324 4.25 -10.88 -9.43
CA ASN A 324 3.45 -12.09 -9.60
C ASN A 324 2.84 -12.58 -8.26
N LEU A 325 2.25 -11.64 -7.47
CA LEU A 325 1.80 -11.91 -6.10
C LEU A 325 0.91 -13.13 -5.99
N GLU A 326 0.04 -13.36 -6.98
CA GLU A 326 -0.87 -14.50 -7.01
C GLU A 326 -0.15 -15.83 -7.32
N ASP A 327 1.11 -15.78 -7.74
CA ASP A 327 1.94 -16.96 -8.00
C ASP A 327 2.70 -17.46 -6.76
N ILE A 328 2.50 -16.85 -5.58
CA ILE A 328 3.12 -17.31 -4.33
C ILE A 328 2.77 -18.78 -4.07
N ARG A 329 3.78 -19.61 -3.76
CA ARG A 329 3.63 -21.05 -3.52
C ARG A 329 4.46 -21.46 -2.31
N LEU A 330 3.86 -21.38 -1.13
CA LEU A 330 4.49 -21.76 0.13
C LEU A 330 3.52 -22.64 0.92
N LEU A 331 4.03 -23.76 1.44
CA LEU A 331 3.23 -24.78 2.16
C LEU A 331 3.24 -24.58 3.69
N ASP A 332 3.53 -23.39 4.17
CA ASP A 332 3.57 -23.04 5.58
C ASP A 332 2.97 -21.65 5.78
N TRP A 333 2.04 -21.54 6.72
CA TRP A 333 1.28 -20.31 6.95
C TRP A 333 2.14 -19.12 7.38
N GLN A 334 3.11 -19.37 8.29
CA GLN A 334 4.01 -18.30 8.74
C GLN A 334 4.92 -17.81 7.61
N ARG A 335 5.37 -18.71 6.73
CA ARG A 335 6.16 -18.33 5.56
C ARG A 335 5.36 -17.47 4.58
N LEU A 336 4.07 -17.77 4.38
CA LEU A 336 3.19 -16.94 3.54
C LEU A 336 3.08 -15.53 4.11
N LYS A 337 2.80 -15.37 5.41
CA LYS A 337 2.71 -14.07 6.07
C LYS A 337 4.04 -13.31 6.00
N ASN A 338 5.16 -13.99 6.29
CA ASN A 338 6.48 -13.38 6.25
C ASN A 338 6.87 -12.88 4.85
N MET A 339 6.49 -13.61 3.80
CA MET A 339 6.73 -13.17 2.42
C MET A 339 6.01 -11.85 2.12
N MET A 340 4.81 -11.62 2.67
CA MET A 340 4.12 -10.33 2.54
C MET A 340 4.91 -9.20 3.20
N GLY A 341 5.44 -9.41 4.41
CA GLY A 341 6.29 -8.42 5.07
C GLY A 341 7.55 -8.10 4.27
N ILE A 342 8.19 -9.12 3.68
CA ILE A 342 9.38 -8.93 2.83
C ILE A 342 9.02 -8.21 1.53
N LEU A 343 7.88 -8.51 0.91
CA LEU A 343 7.39 -7.78 -0.26
C LEU A 343 7.14 -6.30 0.08
N LEU A 344 6.58 -6.00 1.25
CA LEU A 344 6.42 -4.61 1.72
C LEU A 344 7.75 -3.87 1.80
N VAL A 345 8.81 -4.51 2.33
CA VAL A 345 10.17 -3.94 2.38
C VAL A 345 10.68 -3.65 0.96
N ALA A 346 10.49 -4.59 0.03
CA ALA A 346 10.89 -4.41 -1.37
C ALA A 346 10.13 -3.24 -2.03
N LEU A 347 8.83 -3.12 -1.80
CA LEU A 347 8.02 -2.01 -2.30
C LEU A 347 8.47 -0.66 -1.71
N TYR A 348 8.78 -0.63 -0.43
CA TYR A 348 9.23 0.58 0.25
C TYR A 348 10.60 1.05 -0.29
N PHE A 349 11.54 0.13 -0.51
CA PHE A 349 12.81 0.45 -1.17
C PHE A 349 12.58 1.14 -2.52
N LEU A 350 11.80 0.50 -3.40
CA LEU A 350 11.56 1.00 -4.77
C LEU A 350 10.87 2.36 -4.78
N SER A 351 9.87 2.55 -3.91
CA SER A 351 9.02 3.75 -3.97
C SER A 351 9.51 4.91 -3.10
N VAL A 352 10.32 4.65 -2.08
CA VAL A 352 10.72 5.67 -1.10
C VAL A 352 12.24 5.88 -1.05
N ARG A 353 13.00 4.79 -1.00
CA ARG A 353 14.45 4.86 -0.73
C ARG A 353 15.29 5.01 -1.98
N LEU A 354 14.80 4.55 -3.12
CA LEU A 354 15.46 4.82 -4.38
C LEU A 354 15.39 6.32 -4.70
N GLY A 355 16.53 7.00 -4.67
CA GLY A 355 16.62 8.46 -4.81
C GLY A 355 16.07 8.97 -6.15
N GLN A 356 15.54 10.20 -6.17
CA GLN A 356 14.89 10.78 -7.36
C GLN A 356 15.81 10.81 -8.59
N GLY A 357 17.09 11.21 -8.42
CA GLY A 357 18.06 11.22 -9.51
C GLY A 357 18.27 9.82 -10.10
N MET A 358 18.33 8.79 -9.23
CA MET A 358 18.45 7.39 -9.65
C MET A 358 17.19 6.91 -10.38
N ARG A 359 16.00 7.26 -9.89
CA ARG A 359 14.74 6.95 -10.60
C ARG A 359 14.72 7.53 -11.99
N LEU A 360 15.09 8.81 -12.15
CA LEU A 360 15.15 9.46 -13.47
C LEU A 360 16.18 8.79 -14.38
N GLU A 361 17.35 8.41 -13.86
CA GLU A 361 18.39 7.72 -14.63
C GLU A 361 17.92 6.33 -15.11
N ILE A 362 17.23 5.58 -14.25
CA ILE A 362 16.67 4.26 -14.59
C ILE A 362 15.56 4.42 -15.62
N LEU A 363 14.62 5.34 -15.39
CA LEU A 363 13.51 5.58 -16.29
C LEU A 363 13.98 6.04 -17.68
N ALA A 364 14.94 6.96 -17.76
CA ALA A 364 15.55 7.39 -19.00
C ALA A 364 16.21 6.22 -19.74
N GLY A 365 16.99 5.39 -19.01
CA GLY A 365 17.62 4.20 -19.58
C GLY A 365 16.61 3.16 -20.06
N HIS A 366 15.51 2.96 -19.35
CA HIS A 366 14.45 2.04 -19.72
C HIS A 366 13.66 2.54 -20.93
N ILE A 367 13.31 3.82 -20.98
CA ILE A 367 12.62 4.45 -22.10
C ILE A 367 13.46 4.33 -23.39
N ILE A 368 14.75 4.65 -23.31
CA ILE A 368 15.67 4.51 -24.45
C ILE A 368 15.74 3.06 -24.95
N THR A 369 15.70 2.08 -24.04
CA THR A 369 15.78 0.65 -24.39
C THR A 369 14.45 0.11 -24.90
N ALA A 370 13.32 0.59 -24.36
CA ALA A 370 11.96 0.18 -24.71
C ALA A 370 11.30 1.05 -25.78
N SER A 371 12.04 1.99 -26.39
CA SER A 371 11.54 3.07 -27.27
C SER A 371 10.72 2.63 -28.50
N LYS A 372 10.63 1.34 -28.75
CA LYS A 372 9.71 0.79 -29.77
C LYS A 372 8.25 0.64 -29.30
N ARG A 373 7.93 0.84 -28.02
CA ARG A 373 6.61 0.55 -27.45
C ARG A 373 6.00 1.62 -26.53
N PHE A 374 6.74 2.64 -26.08
CA PHE A 374 6.23 3.62 -25.11
C PHE A 374 6.47 5.06 -25.57
N TYR A 375 5.37 5.77 -25.83
CA TYR A 375 5.34 7.21 -25.92
C TYR A 375 4.94 7.78 -24.55
N GLY A 376 5.90 8.38 -23.84
CA GLY A 376 5.68 9.08 -22.58
C GLY A 376 5.99 8.28 -21.32
N VAL A 377 6.35 8.99 -20.23
CA VAL A 377 6.44 8.43 -18.88
C VAL A 377 5.03 8.35 -18.34
N THR A 378 4.57 7.15 -18.03
CA THR A 378 3.26 6.96 -17.40
C THR A 378 3.24 7.62 -16.03
N GLU A 379 2.11 8.21 -15.63
CA GLU A 379 1.95 8.85 -14.31
C GLU A 379 2.29 7.90 -13.14
N PHE A 380 2.00 6.60 -13.28
CA PHE A 380 2.39 5.56 -12.34
C PHE A 380 3.65 4.83 -12.85
N CYS A 381 4.81 5.38 -12.52
CA CYS A 381 6.10 4.95 -13.08
C CYS A 381 6.71 3.67 -12.45
N TYR A 382 6.09 3.09 -11.41
CA TYR A 382 6.68 2.00 -10.62
C TYR A 382 6.88 0.71 -11.42
N TYR A 383 6.07 0.43 -12.45
CA TYR A 383 6.30 -0.69 -13.37
C TYR A 383 7.66 -0.57 -14.07
N ALA A 384 7.91 0.59 -14.69
CA ALA A 384 9.16 0.85 -15.38
C ALA A 384 10.37 0.89 -14.44
N LEU A 385 10.17 1.38 -13.21
CA LEU A 385 11.22 1.38 -12.18
C LEU A 385 11.55 -0.06 -11.76
N ALA A 386 10.56 -0.91 -11.49
CA ALA A 386 10.81 -2.30 -11.13
C ALA A 386 11.53 -3.05 -12.25
N ASP A 387 11.12 -2.82 -13.51
CA ASP A 387 11.78 -3.40 -14.68
C ASP A 387 13.24 -2.95 -14.81
N GLY A 388 13.49 -1.66 -14.65
CA GLY A 388 14.82 -1.09 -14.73
C GLY A 388 15.73 -1.53 -13.58
N VAL A 389 15.23 -1.55 -12.35
CA VAL A 389 15.96 -2.05 -11.17
C VAL A 389 16.29 -3.53 -11.33
N GLY A 390 15.31 -4.37 -11.69
CA GLY A 390 15.53 -5.79 -11.92
C GLY A 390 16.60 -6.06 -12.99
N ALA A 391 16.54 -5.36 -14.14
CA ALA A 391 17.51 -5.48 -15.22
C ALA A 391 18.93 -5.00 -14.84
N LEU A 392 19.07 -4.12 -13.87
CA LEU A 392 20.35 -3.63 -13.37
C LEU A 392 20.90 -4.54 -12.28
N LEU A 393 20.09 -4.96 -11.31
CA LEU A 393 20.51 -5.84 -10.23
C LEU A 393 20.89 -7.25 -10.72
N SER A 394 20.22 -7.78 -11.77
CA SER A 394 20.58 -9.07 -12.37
C SER A 394 22.00 -9.11 -12.97
N ARG A 395 22.70 -7.97 -13.05
CA ARG A 395 24.10 -7.88 -13.56
C ARG A 395 25.14 -7.87 -12.47
N ILE A 396 24.74 -7.82 -11.21
CA ILE A 396 25.61 -7.80 -10.06
C ILE A 396 25.23 -8.91 -9.09
N SER A 397 26.20 -9.66 -8.60
CA SER A 397 25.95 -10.66 -7.55
C SER A 397 25.68 -9.97 -6.21
N PRO A 398 24.81 -10.54 -5.35
CA PRO A 398 24.68 -10.05 -3.98
C PRO A 398 26.02 -10.23 -3.27
N LYS A 399 26.48 -9.17 -2.57
CA LYS A 399 27.70 -9.29 -1.74
C LYS A 399 27.43 -10.25 -0.59
N GLU A 400 28.39 -11.14 -0.30
CA GLU A 400 28.32 -12.04 0.85
C GLU A 400 28.53 -11.31 2.18
N ASP A 401 29.28 -10.21 2.17
CA ASP A 401 29.61 -9.45 3.37
C ASP A 401 28.49 -8.45 3.72
N LEU A 402 27.95 -8.60 4.94
CA LEU A 402 27.15 -7.54 5.54
C LEU A 402 28.04 -6.31 5.72
N PRO A 403 27.59 -5.09 5.37
CA PRO A 403 28.29 -3.89 5.79
C PRO A 403 28.48 -3.97 7.32
N THR A 404 29.66 -3.69 7.77
CA THR A 404 29.94 -3.48 9.20
C THR A 404 28.95 -2.40 9.68
N SER A 405 28.29 -2.64 10.81
CA SER A 405 27.42 -1.62 11.41
C SER A 405 28.17 -0.28 11.39
N PRO A 406 27.55 0.82 10.92
CA PRO A 406 28.20 2.12 11.03
C PRO A 406 28.55 2.33 12.50
N GLY A 407 29.81 2.61 12.75
CA GLY A 407 30.27 2.94 14.11
C GLY A 407 29.52 4.19 14.59
N PRO A 408 29.51 4.47 15.92
CA PRO A 408 28.84 5.66 16.49
C PRO A 408 29.32 6.99 15.89
N GLN A 409 30.44 6.98 15.16
CA GLN A 409 31.05 8.15 14.52
C GLN A 409 30.57 8.43 13.10
N ASP A 410 29.81 7.49 12.45
CA ASP A 410 29.33 7.65 11.08
C ASP A 410 27.92 8.26 11.01
N LEU A 411 27.34 8.58 12.16
CA LEU A 411 26.12 9.38 12.28
C LEU A 411 26.53 10.87 12.29
N LEU A 412 26.85 11.41 11.12
CA LEU A 412 27.04 12.86 10.98
C LEU A 412 25.70 13.55 11.30
N PRO A 413 25.66 14.48 12.26
CA PRO A 413 24.52 15.36 12.46
C PRO A 413 24.58 16.44 11.38
N GLY A 414 23.50 16.68 10.72
CA GLY A 414 23.33 17.93 10.04
C GLY A 414 22.98 17.84 8.59
N PHE A 415 21.72 18.17 8.32
CA PHE A 415 21.44 19.36 7.52
C PHE A 415 20.19 19.97 8.14
N GLY A 416 20.43 21.18 8.76
CA GLY A 416 19.41 22.12 9.15
C GLY A 416 18.66 22.71 7.94
#